data_b72fd5558f6c2fc62e640fb5bc0d7723
#
_entry.id   b72fd5558f6c2fc62e640fb5bc0d7723
#
_cell.length_a   1.000
_cell.length_b   1.000
_cell.length_c   1.000
_cell.angle_alpha   90.00
_cell.angle_beta   90.00
_cell.angle_gamma   90.00
#
_symmetry.space_group_name_H-M   'P 1'
#
loop_
_entity.id
_entity.type
_entity.pdbx_description
1 polymer ?
#
loop_
_entity_poly.entity_id
_entity_poly.type
_entity_poly.pdbx_seq_one_letter_code
_entity_poly.pdbx_strand_id
1 'polypeptide(L)'
;MGRHLADAPAPDATVAQLLTHTAGLPAEPPGPWWERHGAGSWDGLVASGVEPLWEPGERHHYSNVGFAVLGRLLEEAHGRSWDAVLRDEVWTPLGMTSTGRTPSGDPAVGYAVHPDADAVLVEPVAAYGAMGPAGEVWSTPSDLVRFGSWLVGAGGAAGDEVLPLAWRRRMAVPRAGVDDDVPFTSAWGLGVSVHHAPGDLGRPDRRTVGHGGSVPGFTATLRADPATGDVVAVCGSSTAGFGDASFLLDLLSGPAPARTAAPAAVADGGATDPVVRALAGTWYWGPMAYTLSVRPDGCLDLSASDGRSTVFGPAPDGGWVGVAGGYWRGERLRPVATGTPAEALDVGTFHFTRTPYDPATAVPGGVDPAGWRAVD
;
A
#
# COMPACT_ATOMS: atom_id res chain seq x y z
N MET A 1 0.86 -17.10 15.78
CA MET A 1 -0.50 -16.49 15.82
C MET A 1 -1.53 -17.46 16.39
N GLY A 2 -1.60 -18.70 15.96
CA GLY A 2 -2.61 -19.68 16.35
C GLY A 2 -2.83 -19.93 17.85
N ARG A 3 -1.90 -19.50 18.71
CA ARG A 3 -2.11 -19.50 20.17
C ARG A 3 -3.03 -18.37 20.67
N HIS A 4 -3.21 -17.33 19.88
CA HIS A 4 -4.00 -16.14 20.23
C HIS A 4 -5.23 -15.98 19.36
N LEU A 5 -5.13 -16.39 18.09
CA LEU A 5 -6.20 -16.41 17.10
C LEU A 5 -6.18 -17.78 16.41
N ALA A 6 -7.08 -18.66 16.79
CA ALA A 6 -7.10 -20.05 16.30
C ALA A 6 -7.40 -20.14 14.79
N ASP A 7 -8.11 -19.16 14.26
CA ASP A 7 -8.56 -19.03 12.87
C ASP A 7 -7.71 -18.08 12.01
N ALA A 8 -6.56 -17.64 12.52
CA ALA A 8 -5.68 -16.72 11.77
C ALA A 8 -5.15 -17.38 10.48
N PRO A 9 -5.14 -16.67 9.34
CA PRO A 9 -4.66 -17.18 8.05
C PRO A 9 -3.19 -17.67 8.05
N ALA A 10 -2.35 -17.15 8.98
CA ALA A 10 -0.97 -17.57 9.17
C ALA A 10 -0.73 -17.99 10.62
N PRO A 11 -1.20 -19.16 11.07
CA PRO A 11 -1.16 -19.56 12.47
C PRO A 11 0.26 -19.69 13.04
N ASP A 12 1.23 -20.02 12.22
CA ASP A 12 2.64 -20.21 12.62
C ASP A 12 3.45 -18.91 12.61
N ALA A 13 2.92 -17.82 12.04
CA ALA A 13 3.57 -16.53 12.04
C ALA A 13 3.60 -15.90 13.45
N THR A 14 4.65 -15.15 13.72
CA THR A 14 4.78 -14.29 14.92
C THR A 14 4.24 -12.89 14.66
N VAL A 15 3.92 -12.16 15.73
CA VAL A 15 3.57 -10.73 15.66
C VAL A 15 4.66 -9.91 14.97
N ALA A 16 5.93 -10.22 15.23
CA ALA A 16 7.05 -9.54 14.59
C ALA A 16 7.06 -9.77 13.07
N GLN A 17 6.76 -10.98 12.61
CA GLN A 17 6.68 -11.29 11.18
C GLN A 17 5.49 -10.60 10.49
N LEU A 18 4.35 -10.45 11.15
CA LEU A 18 3.24 -9.64 10.64
C LEU A 18 3.65 -8.17 10.52
N LEU A 19 4.28 -7.59 11.55
CA LEU A 19 4.73 -6.19 11.57
C LEU A 19 5.84 -5.91 10.53
N THR A 20 6.60 -6.90 10.13
CA THR A 20 7.69 -6.77 9.15
C THR A 20 7.31 -7.26 7.76
N HIS A 21 6.05 -7.62 7.53
CA HIS A 21 5.57 -8.20 6.28
C HIS A 21 6.37 -9.45 5.84
N THR A 22 6.74 -10.28 6.80
CA THR A 22 7.42 -11.57 6.56
C THR A 22 6.62 -12.77 7.04
N ALA A 23 5.31 -12.60 7.22
CA ALA A 23 4.41 -13.67 7.63
C ALA A 23 4.03 -14.65 6.50
N GLY A 24 4.46 -14.37 5.26
CA GLY A 24 4.15 -15.17 4.09
C GLY A 24 2.75 -14.96 3.51
N LEU A 25 1.98 -14.02 4.04
CA LEU A 25 0.62 -13.73 3.58
C LEU A 25 0.59 -13.01 2.23
N PRO A 26 -0.46 -13.17 1.41
CA PRO A 26 -0.68 -12.38 0.22
C PRO A 26 -0.85 -10.88 0.57
N ALA A 27 -0.64 -10.02 -0.43
CA ALA A 27 -0.80 -8.57 -0.27
C ALA A 27 -2.22 -8.23 0.16
N GLU A 28 -3.20 -8.83 -0.51
CA GLU A 28 -4.62 -8.55 -0.37
C GLU A 28 -5.43 -9.84 -0.15
N PRO A 29 -6.63 -9.75 0.46
CA PRO A 29 -7.51 -10.90 0.55
C PRO A 29 -8.07 -11.26 -0.83
N PRO A 30 -8.44 -12.53 -1.08
CA PRO A 30 -9.18 -12.89 -2.30
C PRO A 30 -10.58 -12.30 -2.28
N GLY A 31 -11.15 -12.11 -3.48
CA GLY A 31 -12.51 -11.58 -3.64
C GLY A 31 -12.54 -10.16 -4.18
N PRO A 32 -13.65 -9.44 -4.02
CA PRO A 32 -13.82 -8.08 -4.53
C PRO A 32 -12.85 -7.09 -3.88
N TRP A 33 -12.59 -5.99 -4.57
CA TRP A 33 -11.76 -4.90 -4.07
C TRP A 33 -12.32 -4.32 -2.76
N TRP A 34 -11.72 -4.72 -1.64
CA TRP A 34 -12.22 -4.49 -0.28
C TRP A 34 -12.35 -3.01 0.10
N GLU A 35 -11.51 -2.14 -0.46
CA GLU A 35 -11.59 -0.69 -0.24
C GLU A 35 -12.86 -0.06 -0.85
N ARG A 36 -13.54 -0.77 -1.75
CA ARG A 36 -14.76 -0.31 -2.42
C ARG A 36 -15.97 -1.21 -2.22
N HIS A 37 -15.76 -2.43 -1.72
CA HIS A 37 -16.84 -3.42 -1.57
C HIS A 37 -17.68 -3.21 -0.30
N GLY A 38 -17.23 -2.38 0.63
CA GLY A 38 -17.89 -2.16 1.92
C GLY A 38 -17.35 -3.09 3.01
N ALA A 39 -18.04 -3.10 4.14
CA ALA A 39 -17.60 -3.80 5.34
C ALA A 39 -17.66 -5.32 5.20
N GLY A 40 -16.50 -5.96 5.21
CA GLY A 40 -16.37 -7.40 5.45
C GLY A 40 -16.22 -7.68 6.94
N SER A 41 -16.65 -8.87 7.39
CA SER A 41 -16.41 -9.34 8.76
C SER A 41 -15.10 -10.12 8.86
N TRP A 42 -14.60 -10.33 10.09
CA TRP A 42 -13.46 -11.22 10.33
C TRP A 42 -13.76 -12.66 9.83
N ASP A 43 -14.94 -13.19 10.14
CA ASP A 43 -15.35 -14.52 9.68
C ASP A 43 -15.41 -14.60 8.16
N GLY A 44 -15.83 -13.50 7.50
CA GLY A 44 -15.82 -13.39 6.04
C GLY A 44 -14.41 -13.40 5.46
N LEU A 45 -13.47 -12.69 6.09
CA LEU A 45 -12.06 -12.70 5.70
C LEU A 45 -11.44 -14.11 5.85
N VAL A 46 -11.68 -14.79 6.95
CA VAL A 46 -11.23 -16.18 7.17
C VAL A 46 -11.86 -17.11 6.14
N ALA A 47 -13.17 -17.01 5.92
CA ALA A 47 -13.90 -17.84 4.97
C ALA A 47 -13.53 -17.58 3.50
N SER A 48 -12.92 -16.43 3.18
CA SER A 48 -12.46 -16.10 1.82
C SER A 48 -11.30 -16.99 1.34
N GLY A 49 -10.68 -17.76 2.26
CA GLY A 49 -9.62 -18.70 1.91
C GLY A 49 -8.29 -18.02 1.64
N VAL A 50 -7.90 -17.05 2.46
CA VAL A 50 -6.55 -16.49 2.44
C VAL A 50 -5.54 -17.59 2.73
N GLU A 51 -4.69 -17.89 1.75
CA GLU A 51 -3.62 -18.87 1.88
C GLU A 51 -2.26 -18.19 1.86
N PRO A 52 -1.32 -18.54 2.75
CA PRO A 52 0.05 -18.06 2.68
C PRO A 52 0.72 -18.42 1.35
N LEU A 53 1.48 -17.49 0.79
CA LEU A 53 2.29 -17.70 -0.42
C LEU A 53 3.65 -18.30 -0.11
N TRP A 54 4.16 -18.09 1.11
CA TRP A 54 5.47 -18.56 1.58
C TRP A 54 5.41 -18.94 3.06
N GLU A 55 6.43 -19.65 3.50
CA GLU A 55 6.63 -19.94 4.92
C GLU A 55 6.94 -18.65 5.68
N PRO A 56 6.45 -18.51 6.93
CA PRO A 56 6.75 -17.35 7.75
C PRO A 56 8.25 -17.14 7.96
N GLY A 57 8.76 -15.98 7.58
CA GLY A 57 10.18 -15.63 7.67
C GLY A 57 10.99 -15.90 6.40
N GLU A 58 10.42 -16.52 5.39
CA GLU A 58 11.12 -16.87 4.16
C GLU A 58 11.53 -15.63 3.35
N ARG A 59 10.59 -14.65 3.25
CA ARG A 59 10.85 -13.40 2.54
C ARG A 59 9.95 -12.26 2.99
N HIS A 60 10.31 -11.06 2.57
CA HIS A 60 9.43 -9.89 2.67
C HIS A 60 8.38 -9.94 1.55
N HIS A 61 7.12 -9.72 1.94
CA HIS A 61 6.00 -9.46 1.05
C HIS A 61 4.98 -8.58 1.75
N TYR A 62 4.80 -7.35 1.27
CA TYR A 62 3.85 -6.41 1.86
C TYR A 62 2.45 -7.02 1.91
N SER A 63 1.79 -6.94 3.07
CA SER A 63 0.48 -7.56 3.27
C SER A 63 -0.44 -6.69 4.10
N ASN A 64 -1.52 -6.23 3.50
CA ASN A 64 -2.65 -5.59 4.19
C ASN A 64 -3.42 -6.61 5.05
N VAL A 65 -3.51 -7.86 4.59
CA VAL A 65 -4.09 -8.96 5.38
C VAL A 65 -3.36 -9.15 6.71
N GLY A 66 -2.03 -9.01 6.72
CA GLY A 66 -1.24 -9.08 7.96
C GLY A 66 -1.66 -8.03 8.99
N PHE A 67 -2.05 -6.84 8.56
CA PHE A 67 -2.54 -5.78 9.44
C PHE A 67 -3.98 -6.00 9.88
N ALA A 68 -4.83 -6.62 9.05
CA ALA A 68 -6.14 -7.11 9.50
C ALA A 68 -6.01 -8.12 10.65
N VAL A 69 -5.07 -9.07 10.54
CA VAL A 69 -4.75 -10.04 11.61
C VAL A 69 -4.25 -9.33 12.88
N LEU A 70 -3.38 -8.32 12.75
CA LEU A 70 -2.90 -7.52 13.89
C LEU A 70 -4.03 -6.75 14.57
N GLY A 71 -4.94 -6.16 13.79
CA GLY A 71 -6.13 -5.49 14.33
C GLY A 71 -7.02 -6.45 15.10
N ARG A 72 -7.31 -7.62 14.55
CA ARG A 72 -8.09 -8.65 15.24
C ARG A 72 -7.40 -9.12 16.53
N LEU A 73 -6.07 -9.27 16.51
CA LEU A 73 -5.30 -9.62 17.70
C LEU A 73 -5.42 -8.55 18.80
N LEU A 74 -5.42 -7.27 18.45
CA LEU A 74 -5.67 -6.19 19.40
C LEU A 74 -7.06 -6.29 20.01
N GLU A 75 -8.08 -6.57 19.20
CA GLU A 75 -9.46 -6.73 19.67
C GLU A 75 -9.60 -7.89 20.67
N GLU A 76 -9.02 -9.04 20.35
CA GLU A 76 -9.01 -10.18 21.26
C GLU A 76 -8.26 -9.90 22.57
N ALA A 77 -7.12 -9.22 22.48
CA ALA A 77 -6.31 -8.91 23.66
C ALA A 77 -6.96 -7.90 24.60
N HIS A 78 -7.73 -6.95 24.06
CA HIS A 78 -8.31 -5.83 24.82
C HIS A 78 -9.82 -5.94 25.04
N GLY A 79 -10.53 -6.86 24.35
CA GLY A 79 -11.99 -7.03 24.44
C GLY A 79 -12.78 -5.83 23.91
N ARG A 80 -12.20 -5.02 23.02
CA ARG A 80 -12.80 -3.83 22.39
C ARG A 80 -12.23 -3.59 21.01
N SER A 81 -12.87 -2.74 20.19
CA SER A 81 -12.45 -2.51 18.81
C SER A 81 -11.03 -1.94 18.73
N TRP A 82 -10.30 -2.28 17.66
CA TRP A 82 -8.90 -1.86 17.43
C TRP A 82 -8.77 -0.33 17.45
N ASP A 83 -9.72 0.40 16.87
CA ASP A 83 -9.70 1.86 16.83
C ASP A 83 -9.94 2.48 18.23
N ALA A 84 -10.76 1.85 19.07
CA ALA A 84 -10.94 2.28 20.45
C ALA A 84 -9.65 2.08 21.27
N VAL A 85 -8.93 0.97 21.04
CA VAL A 85 -7.61 0.75 21.65
C VAL A 85 -6.63 1.85 21.21
N LEU A 86 -6.49 2.09 19.89
CA LEU A 86 -5.59 3.10 19.38
C LEU A 86 -5.95 4.52 19.84
N ARG A 87 -7.24 4.85 19.90
CA ARG A 87 -7.70 6.15 20.40
C ARG A 87 -7.25 6.38 21.83
N ASP A 88 -7.48 5.41 22.72
CA ASP A 88 -7.27 5.60 24.15
C ASP A 88 -5.79 5.46 24.54
N GLU A 89 -5.03 4.60 23.85
CA GLU A 89 -3.65 4.28 24.20
C GLU A 89 -2.61 5.02 23.36
N VAL A 90 -3.00 5.57 22.18
CA VAL A 90 -2.07 6.25 21.28
C VAL A 90 -2.54 7.66 20.91
N TRP A 91 -3.70 7.79 20.26
CA TRP A 91 -4.09 9.08 19.67
C TRP A 91 -4.37 10.14 20.73
N THR A 92 -5.15 9.82 21.75
CA THR A 92 -5.49 10.77 22.83
C THR A 92 -4.24 11.16 23.64
N PRO A 93 -3.38 10.25 24.12
CA PRO A 93 -2.16 10.61 24.81
C PRO A 93 -1.19 11.46 23.99
N LEU A 94 -1.14 11.26 22.66
CA LEU A 94 -0.32 12.06 21.76
C LEU A 94 -0.97 13.39 21.33
N GLY A 95 -2.21 13.68 21.76
CA GLY A 95 -2.94 14.88 21.39
C GLY A 95 -3.39 14.88 19.91
N MET A 96 -3.57 13.72 19.29
CA MET A 96 -4.05 13.55 17.92
C MET A 96 -5.59 13.65 17.88
N THR A 97 -6.11 14.87 18.11
CA THR A 97 -7.54 15.11 18.34
C THR A 97 -8.41 15.04 17.09
N SER A 98 -7.80 15.05 15.91
CA SER A 98 -8.47 14.94 14.61
C SER A 98 -8.18 13.60 13.91
N THR A 99 -7.80 12.58 14.71
CA THR A 99 -7.50 11.24 14.21
C THR A 99 -8.51 10.22 14.72
N GLY A 100 -9.02 9.39 13.83
CA GLY A 100 -10.01 8.39 14.16
C GLY A 100 -10.35 7.46 13.00
N ARG A 101 -11.16 6.46 13.25
CA ARG A 101 -11.67 5.56 12.22
C ARG A 101 -12.72 6.23 11.32
N THR A 102 -13.44 7.20 11.83
CA THR A 102 -14.39 7.99 11.06
C THR A 102 -13.92 9.44 11.02
N PRO A 103 -14.18 10.17 9.93
CA PRO A 103 -13.80 11.56 9.85
C PRO A 103 -14.53 12.41 10.89
N SER A 104 -13.90 13.46 11.37
CA SER A 104 -14.47 14.46 12.25
C SER A 104 -14.49 15.84 11.58
N GLY A 105 -15.49 16.65 11.88
CA GLY A 105 -15.61 17.99 11.30
C GLY A 105 -16.01 17.97 9.81
N ASP A 106 -15.31 18.74 8.99
CA ASP A 106 -15.52 18.85 7.54
C ASP A 106 -14.36 18.14 6.82
N PRO A 107 -14.49 16.84 6.49
CA PRO A 107 -13.44 16.08 5.85
C PRO A 107 -13.27 16.48 4.39
N ALA A 108 -12.05 16.37 3.87
CA ALA A 108 -11.81 16.52 2.44
C ALA A 108 -12.60 15.46 1.64
N VAL A 109 -13.10 15.86 0.49
CA VAL A 109 -13.71 14.94 -0.47
C VAL A 109 -12.60 14.27 -1.27
N GLY A 110 -12.65 12.94 -1.41
CA GLY A 110 -11.70 12.18 -2.19
C GLY A 110 -12.07 12.15 -3.67
N TYR A 111 -11.07 12.24 -4.54
CA TYR A 111 -11.26 12.27 -5.98
C TYR A 111 -10.38 11.23 -6.68
N ALA A 112 -10.98 10.53 -7.65
CA ALA A 112 -10.23 9.96 -8.76
C ALA A 112 -9.99 11.06 -9.79
N VAL A 113 -8.78 11.12 -10.36
CA VAL A 113 -8.43 12.01 -11.47
C VAL A 113 -8.35 11.18 -12.73
N HIS A 114 -9.01 11.63 -13.82
CA HIS A 114 -8.93 10.92 -15.08
C HIS A 114 -7.49 11.00 -15.63
N PRO A 115 -6.87 9.88 -16.05
CA PRO A 115 -5.47 9.87 -16.47
C PRO A 115 -5.22 10.64 -17.79
N ASP A 116 -6.25 10.78 -18.63
CA ASP A 116 -6.12 11.30 -20.00
C ASP A 116 -7.05 12.49 -20.28
N ALA A 117 -7.73 13.06 -19.26
CA ALA A 117 -8.66 14.18 -19.43
C ALA A 117 -8.71 15.05 -18.18
N ASP A 118 -9.08 16.33 -18.34
CA ASP A 118 -9.35 17.25 -17.24
C ASP A 118 -10.73 16.91 -16.62
N ALA A 119 -10.79 15.79 -15.94
CA ALA A 119 -12.01 15.30 -15.31
C ALA A 119 -11.71 14.58 -13.99
N VAL A 120 -12.63 14.73 -13.04
CA VAL A 120 -12.59 14.07 -11.74
C VAL A 120 -13.86 13.27 -11.50
N LEU A 121 -13.75 12.26 -10.63
CA LEU A 121 -14.85 11.47 -10.14
C LEU A 121 -14.77 11.44 -8.62
N VAL A 122 -15.88 11.71 -7.94
CA VAL A 122 -15.93 11.62 -6.48
C VAL A 122 -15.86 10.16 -6.05
N GLU A 123 -14.87 9.86 -5.21
CA GLU A 123 -14.71 8.53 -4.67
C GLU A 123 -15.65 8.30 -3.48
N PRO A 124 -16.38 7.19 -3.45
CA PRO A 124 -17.20 6.86 -2.30
C PRO A 124 -16.33 6.51 -1.09
N VAL A 125 -16.76 6.94 0.09
CA VAL A 125 -16.15 6.50 1.35
C VAL A 125 -16.82 5.20 1.77
N ALA A 126 -16.03 4.14 1.90
CA ALA A 126 -16.49 2.84 2.35
C ALA A 126 -15.91 2.51 3.73
N ALA A 127 -16.61 1.67 4.49
CA ALA A 127 -16.08 1.07 5.71
C ALA A 127 -15.39 -0.25 5.34
N TYR A 128 -14.15 -0.44 5.80
CA TYR A 128 -13.31 -1.57 5.41
C TYR A 128 -13.48 -2.82 6.29
N GLY A 129 -14.29 -2.74 7.35
CA GLY A 129 -14.57 -3.88 8.22
C GLY A 129 -13.33 -4.51 8.82
N ALA A 130 -13.13 -5.81 8.59
CA ALA A 130 -11.95 -6.55 9.07
C ALA A 130 -10.63 -6.02 8.49
N MET A 131 -10.65 -5.40 7.31
CA MET A 131 -9.48 -4.78 6.68
C MET A 131 -9.21 -3.35 7.20
N GLY A 132 -10.05 -2.80 8.07
CA GLY A 132 -9.90 -1.45 8.64
C GLY A 132 -8.52 -1.14 9.21
N PRO A 133 -7.87 -2.05 9.97
CA PRO A 133 -6.52 -1.83 10.50
C PRO A 133 -5.45 -1.59 9.43
N ALA A 134 -5.70 -1.96 8.18
CA ALA A 134 -4.77 -1.77 7.07
C ALA A 134 -4.84 -0.36 6.44
N GLY A 135 -5.95 0.40 6.61
CA GLY A 135 -6.03 1.68 5.89
C GLY A 135 -7.19 2.61 6.27
N GLU A 136 -8.02 2.31 7.28
CA GLU A 136 -9.26 3.06 7.57
C GLU A 136 -9.08 4.26 8.52
N VAL A 137 -7.86 4.71 8.78
CA VAL A 137 -7.62 5.81 9.72
C VAL A 137 -7.68 7.16 8.99
N TRP A 138 -8.58 8.02 9.46
CA TRP A 138 -8.64 9.43 9.09
C TRP A 138 -7.74 10.25 10.00
N SER A 139 -7.01 11.22 9.43
CA SER A 139 -6.12 12.07 10.20
C SER A 139 -5.91 13.42 9.50
N THR A 140 -5.08 14.25 10.09
CA THR A 140 -4.60 15.52 9.53
C THR A 140 -3.08 15.51 9.43
N PRO A 141 -2.46 16.32 8.55
CA PRO A 141 -1.01 16.48 8.53
C PRO A 141 -0.43 16.86 9.89
N SER A 142 -1.14 17.70 10.66
CA SER A 142 -0.70 18.12 12.01
C SER A 142 -0.65 16.94 12.99
N ASP A 143 -1.65 16.06 12.99
CA ASP A 143 -1.68 14.89 13.86
C ASP A 143 -0.63 13.86 13.41
N LEU A 144 -0.45 13.68 12.10
CA LEU A 144 0.62 12.81 11.57
C LEU A 144 2.01 13.33 11.95
N VAL A 145 2.24 14.65 11.93
CA VAL A 145 3.51 15.24 12.42
C VAL A 145 3.70 14.97 13.91
N ARG A 146 2.66 15.05 14.75
CA ARG A 146 2.74 14.66 16.17
C ARG A 146 3.16 13.21 16.33
N PHE A 147 2.52 12.31 15.57
CA PHE A 147 2.88 10.88 15.57
C PHE A 147 4.33 10.65 15.11
N GLY A 148 4.74 11.27 14.01
CA GLY A 148 6.11 11.17 13.49
C GLY A 148 7.15 11.70 14.49
N SER A 149 6.89 12.85 15.11
CA SER A 149 7.74 13.44 16.13
C SER A 149 7.88 12.52 17.35
N TRP A 150 6.77 11.96 17.82
CA TRP A 150 6.77 10.95 18.87
C TRP A 150 7.59 9.72 18.46
N LEU A 151 7.39 9.19 17.25
CA LEU A 151 8.08 7.99 16.76
C LEU A 151 9.60 8.14 16.79
N VAL A 152 10.15 9.31 16.45
CA VAL A 152 11.58 9.57 16.44
C VAL A 152 12.12 10.14 17.76
N GLY A 153 11.29 10.30 18.77
CA GLY A 153 11.73 10.58 20.14
C GLY A 153 11.47 11.98 20.66
N ALA A 154 10.74 12.83 19.92
CA ALA A 154 10.48 14.20 20.35
C ALA A 154 9.39 14.35 21.44
N GLY A 155 8.70 13.30 21.83
CA GLY A 155 7.56 13.36 22.76
C GLY A 155 7.90 13.49 24.25
N GLY A 156 9.18 13.47 24.64
CA GLY A 156 9.59 13.53 26.05
C GLY A 156 8.95 12.43 26.91
N ALA A 157 8.79 12.71 28.23
CA ALA A 157 8.26 11.74 29.19
C ALA A 157 6.83 11.26 28.86
N ALA A 158 5.95 12.16 28.44
CA ALA A 158 4.57 11.80 28.06
C ALA A 158 4.54 10.84 26.85
N GLY A 159 5.45 11.01 25.89
CA GLY A 159 5.58 10.08 24.78
C GLY A 159 6.11 8.70 25.18
N ASP A 160 6.90 8.65 26.24
CA ASP A 160 7.44 7.38 26.78
C ASP A 160 6.38 6.59 27.57
N GLU A 161 5.32 7.23 28.06
CA GLU A 161 4.17 6.55 28.65
C GLU A 161 3.36 5.77 27.61
N VAL A 162 3.27 6.28 26.37
CA VAL A 162 2.60 5.57 25.26
C VAL A 162 3.42 4.36 24.84
N LEU A 163 4.70 4.56 24.52
CA LEU A 163 5.66 3.50 24.22
C LEU A 163 7.06 4.03 24.47
N PRO A 164 7.84 3.37 25.37
CA PRO A 164 9.20 3.81 25.69
C PRO A 164 10.09 4.01 24.45
N LEU A 165 10.93 5.06 24.46
CA LEU A 165 11.80 5.42 23.33
C LEU A 165 12.66 4.24 22.85
N ALA A 166 13.09 3.37 23.77
CA ALA A 166 13.85 2.18 23.42
C ALA A 166 13.08 1.24 22.47
N TRP A 167 11.76 1.13 22.64
CA TRP A 167 10.91 0.34 21.75
C TRP A 167 10.68 1.05 20.41
N ARG A 168 10.42 2.37 20.43
CA ARG A 168 10.28 3.16 19.19
C ARG A 168 11.55 3.08 18.34
N ARG A 169 12.72 3.15 18.94
CA ARG A 169 14.01 2.90 18.27
C ARG A 169 14.11 1.50 17.68
N ARG A 170 13.60 0.47 18.39
CA ARG A 170 13.55 -0.91 17.86
C ARG A 170 12.59 -1.06 16.69
N MET A 171 11.50 -0.29 16.63
CA MET A 171 10.62 -0.24 15.47
C MET A 171 11.35 0.25 14.22
N ALA A 172 12.23 1.23 14.37
CA ALA A 172 13.01 1.85 13.29
C ALA A 172 14.25 1.03 12.84
N VAL A 173 14.48 -0.15 13.43
CA VAL A 173 15.59 -1.02 13.02
C VAL A 173 15.18 -1.81 11.78
N PRO A 174 15.92 -1.73 10.64
CA PRO A 174 15.68 -2.56 9.46
C PRO A 174 15.71 -4.06 9.82
N ARG A 175 14.69 -4.81 9.40
CA ARG A 175 14.54 -6.24 9.69
C ARG A 175 14.32 -7.09 8.44
N ALA A 176 13.62 -6.55 7.45
CA ALA A 176 13.33 -7.22 6.21
C ALA A 176 13.64 -6.29 5.04
N GLY A 177 14.41 -6.75 4.06
CA GLY A 177 14.63 -6.06 2.79
C GLY A 177 13.38 -6.08 1.93
N VAL A 178 13.16 -5.02 1.15
CA VAL A 178 11.98 -4.91 0.27
C VAL A 178 12.20 -5.57 -1.07
N ASP A 179 13.44 -5.63 -1.54
CA ASP A 179 13.79 -6.23 -2.81
C ASP A 179 15.18 -6.88 -2.73
N ASP A 180 15.28 -8.14 -3.16
CA ASP A 180 16.52 -8.90 -3.13
C ASP A 180 17.48 -8.52 -4.29
N ASP A 181 16.95 -7.89 -5.36
CA ASP A 181 17.66 -7.68 -6.62
C ASP A 181 18.24 -6.27 -6.81
N VAL A 182 18.00 -5.35 -5.86
CA VAL A 182 18.46 -3.95 -5.93
C VAL A 182 19.29 -3.57 -4.71
N PRO A 183 20.13 -2.53 -4.79
CA PRO A 183 20.83 -1.99 -3.62
C PRO A 183 19.85 -1.70 -2.49
N PHE A 184 20.22 -2.08 -1.28
CA PHE A 184 19.37 -1.92 -0.09
C PHE A 184 19.10 -0.44 0.22
N THR A 185 18.01 0.09 -0.34
CA THR A 185 17.55 1.47 -0.14
C THR A 185 16.31 1.54 0.74
N SER A 186 15.60 0.43 0.92
CA SER A 186 14.41 0.37 1.76
C SER A 186 14.28 -0.96 2.47
N ALA A 187 13.67 -0.91 3.64
CA ALA A 187 13.41 -2.07 4.50
C ALA A 187 12.16 -1.84 5.34
N TRP A 188 11.75 -2.88 6.04
CA TRP A 188 10.71 -2.80 7.05
C TRP A 188 11.30 -3.04 8.43
N GLY A 189 10.92 -2.17 9.35
CA GLY A 189 11.03 -2.33 10.78
C GLY A 189 9.74 -2.94 11.37
N LEU A 190 9.48 -2.73 12.65
CA LEU A 190 8.24 -3.21 13.28
C LEU A 190 7.10 -2.21 13.00
N GLY A 191 6.34 -2.47 11.94
CA GLY A 191 5.18 -1.65 11.53
C GLY A 191 5.52 -0.32 10.87
N VAL A 192 6.77 -0.09 10.48
CA VAL A 192 7.21 1.13 9.79
C VAL A 192 8.15 0.78 8.64
N SER A 193 8.07 1.53 7.55
CA SER A 193 9.08 1.48 6.49
C SER A 193 10.31 2.27 6.91
N VAL A 194 11.49 1.78 6.51
CA VAL A 194 12.80 2.40 6.75
C VAL A 194 13.45 2.64 5.40
N HIS A 195 13.76 3.89 5.09
CA HIS A 195 14.40 4.25 3.84
C HIS A 195 15.80 4.78 4.11
N HIS A 196 16.75 4.42 3.26
CA HIS A 196 18.11 4.90 3.26
C HIS A 196 18.37 5.65 1.96
N ALA A 197 18.68 6.93 2.06
CA ALA A 197 19.19 7.75 0.99
C ALA A 197 20.70 7.88 1.18
N PRO A 198 21.54 7.30 0.28
CA PRO A 198 22.99 7.47 0.33
C PRO A 198 23.34 8.94 0.20
N GLY A 199 24.33 9.38 0.97
CA GLY A 199 24.88 10.72 0.84
C GLY A 199 25.61 10.93 -0.48
N ASP A 200 25.52 12.13 -1.02
CA ASP A 200 26.29 12.58 -2.19
C ASP A 200 26.71 14.04 -2.07
N LEU A 201 27.75 14.44 -2.81
CA LEU A 201 28.16 15.84 -3.02
C LEU A 201 28.06 16.75 -1.77
N GLY A 202 28.41 16.20 -0.58
CA GLY A 202 28.42 16.96 0.67
C GLY A 202 27.15 16.80 1.50
N ARG A 203 26.23 15.92 1.13
CA ARG A 203 25.09 15.52 1.94
C ARG A 203 25.46 14.24 2.73
N PRO A 204 25.15 14.16 4.02
CA PRO A 204 25.32 12.92 4.79
C PRO A 204 24.30 11.88 4.34
N ASP A 205 24.63 10.61 4.59
CA ASP A 205 23.66 9.52 4.54
C ASP A 205 22.46 9.86 5.42
N ARG A 206 21.26 9.64 4.89
CA ARG A 206 20.01 9.87 5.62
C ARG A 206 19.23 8.57 5.76
N ARG A 207 18.77 8.30 6.96
CA ARG A 207 17.79 7.27 7.22
C ARG A 207 16.49 7.92 7.66
N THR A 208 15.39 7.57 7.01
CA THR A 208 14.04 8.02 7.40
C THR A 208 13.17 6.83 7.74
N VAL A 209 12.19 7.06 8.61
CA VAL A 209 11.17 6.10 9.01
C VAL A 209 9.80 6.69 8.76
N GLY A 210 8.83 5.84 8.47
CA GLY A 210 7.47 6.30 8.24
C GLY A 210 6.63 5.29 7.47
N HIS A 211 5.61 5.80 6.79
CA HIS A 211 4.73 4.99 5.93
C HIS A 211 4.06 5.88 4.89
N GLY A 212 3.77 5.33 3.73
CA GLY A 212 2.87 5.91 2.75
C GLY A 212 1.51 5.22 2.81
N GLY A 213 0.47 5.87 2.30
CA GLY A 213 -0.86 5.31 2.18
C GLY A 213 -1.53 5.78 0.90
N SER A 214 -2.32 4.90 0.30
CA SER A 214 -3.17 5.20 -0.84
C SER A 214 -4.41 4.34 -0.75
N VAL A 215 -5.55 4.99 -0.71
CA VAL A 215 -6.88 4.37 -0.81
C VAL A 215 -7.69 5.15 -1.83
N PRO A 216 -8.82 4.64 -2.36
CA PRO A 216 -9.63 5.38 -3.32
C PRO A 216 -9.90 6.82 -2.85
N GLY A 217 -9.50 7.79 -3.67
CA GLY A 217 -9.67 9.22 -3.41
C GLY A 217 -8.66 9.88 -2.48
N PHE A 218 -7.74 9.13 -1.84
CA PHE A 218 -6.84 9.73 -0.85
C PHE A 218 -5.44 9.13 -0.90
N THR A 219 -4.45 9.99 -0.65
CA THR A 219 -3.06 9.59 -0.43
C THR A 219 -2.52 10.26 0.82
N ALA A 220 -1.61 9.58 1.50
CA ALA A 220 -0.91 10.15 2.65
C ALA A 220 0.54 9.66 2.67
N THR A 221 1.43 10.49 3.18
CA THR A 221 2.82 10.12 3.45
C THR A 221 3.27 10.76 4.76
N LEU A 222 3.91 9.95 5.60
CA LEU A 222 4.64 10.39 6.78
C LEU A 222 6.09 9.95 6.61
N ARG A 223 7.04 10.89 6.80
CA ARG A 223 8.48 10.60 6.89
C ARG A 223 9.07 11.36 8.07
N ALA A 224 9.87 10.69 8.86
CA ALA A 224 10.58 11.26 10.00
C ALA A 224 12.04 10.84 9.96
N ASP A 225 12.94 11.74 10.30
CA ASP A 225 14.38 11.50 10.40
C ASP A 225 14.78 11.31 11.87
N PRO A 226 15.15 10.09 12.29
CA PRO A 226 15.54 9.83 13.68
C PRO A 226 16.83 10.54 14.12
N ALA A 227 17.65 11.03 13.18
CA ALA A 227 18.91 11.71 13.49
C ALA A 227 18.72 13.20 13.78
N THR A 228 17.83 13.86 13.03
CA THR A 228 17.56 15.31 13.17
C THR A 228 16.30 15.61 13.95
N GLY A 229 15.34 14.66 13.99
CA GLY A 229 14.00 14.88 14.52
C GLY A 229 13.05 15.57 13.54
N ASP A 230 13.48 15.82 12.30
CA ASP A 230 12.65 16.42 11.26
C ASP A 230 11.53 15.46 10.86
N VAL A 231 10.33 16.02 10.66
CA VAL A 231 9.14 15.26 10.27
C VAL A 231 8.41 16.00 9.18
N VAL A 232 7.98 15.27 8.17
CA VAL A 232 7.04 15.77 7.16
C VAL A 232 5.85 14.84 7.06
N ALA A 233 4.67 15.42 6.89
CA ALA A 233 3.44 14.70 6.59
C ALA A 233 2.67 15.43 5.50
N VAL A 234 2.15 14.66 4.55
CA VAL A 234 1.34 15.17 3.44
C VAL A 234 0.10 14.31 3.33
N CYS A 235 -1.05 14.95 3.17
CA CYS A 235 -2.31 14.30 2.83
C CYS A 235 -2.83 14.91 1.53
N GLY A 236 -3.27 14.07 0.61
CA GLY A 236 -3.90 14.47 -0.65
C GLY A 236 -5.28 13.87 -0.77
N SER A 237 -6.20 14.64 -1.31
CA SER A 237 -7.58 14.20 -1.60
C SER A 237 -7.72 13.66 -3.03
N SER A 238 -6.69 12.99 -3.51
CA SER A 238 -6.65 12.35 -4.83
C SER A 238 -5.66 11.20 -4.83
N THR A 239 -6.00 10.11 -5.50
CA THR A 239 -5.07 8.99 -5.75
C THR A 239 -4.04 9.32 -6.84
N ALA A 240 -4.25 10.35 -7.67
CA ALA A 240 -3.23 10.83 -8.61
C ALA A 240 -2.01 11.47 -7.93
N GLY A 241 -2.10 11.73 -6.65
CA GLY A 241 -1.10 11.97 -5.63
C GLY A 241 0.17 12.72 -6.00
N PHE A 242 0.99 12.91 -4.97
CA PHE A 242 2.28 13.62 -5.04
C PHE A 242 3.48 12.64 -4.90
N GLY A 243 3.24 11.34 -5.00
CA GLY A 243 4.29 10.32 -4.82
C GLY A 243 4.89 10.30 -3.41
N ASP A 244 6.14 9.86 -3.27
CA ASP A 244 6.85 9.89 -1.99
C ASP A 244 7.27 11.33 -1.63
N ALA A 245 6.76 11.81 -0.49
CA ALA A 245 7.07 13.15 0.02
C ALA A 245 8.45 13.28 0.69
N SER A 246 9.33 12.29 0.56
CA SER A 246 10.70 12.34 1.13
C SER A 246 11.50 13.55 0.65
N PHE A 247 11.22 14.04 -0.58
CA PHE A 247 11.84 15.26 -1.09
C PHE A 247 11.58 16.50 -0.22
N LEU A 248 10.49 16.54 0.54
CA LEU A 248 10.20 17.64 1.46
C LEU A 248 11.18 17.67 2.64
N LEU A 249 11.66 16.52 3.10
CA LEU A 249 12.74 16.47 4.10
C LEU A 249 14.05 17.05 3.52
N ASP A 250 14.29 16.84 2.22
CA ASP A 250 15.45 17.43 1.57
C ASP A 250 15.38 18.96 1.52
N LEU A 251 14.16 19.51 1.35
CA LEU A 251 13.96 20.96 1.39
C LEU A 251 14.23 21.57 2.77
N LEU A 252 13.97 20.85 3.86
CA LEU A 252 14.30 21.29 5.22
C LEU A 252 15.81 21.30 5.46
N SER A 253 16.57 20.53 4.69
CA SER A 253 18.03 20.35 4.84
C SER A 253 18.86 21.17 3.82
N GLY A 254 18.23 21.95 2.93
CA GLY A 254 18.90 22.77 1.90
C GLY A 254 18.35 22.57 0.50
N PRO A 255 18.92 23.25 -0.53
CA PRO A 255 18.38 23.22 -1.90
C PRO A 255 18.41 21.80 -2.48
N ALA A 256 17.29 21.35 -3.04
CA ALA A 256 17.13 20.05 -3.66
C ALA A 256 17.92 19.94 -4.97
N PRO A 257 18.61 18.81 -5.25
CA PRO A 257 19.19 18.56 -6.57
C PRO A 257 18.07 18.32 -7.61
N ALA A 258 18.32 18.73 -8.84
CA ALA A 258 17.43 18.41 -9.95
C ALA A 258 17.36 16.89 -10.15
N ARG A 259 16.15 16.33 -10.09
CA ARG A 259 15.92 14.92 -10.41
C ARG A 259 15.94 14.75 -11.93
N THR A 260 16.87 13.97 -12.46
CA THR A 260 16.82 13.48 -13.84
C THR A 260 15.99 12.20 -13.87
N ALA A 261 14.89 12.22 -14.62
CA ALA A 261 14.15 11.01 -14.92
C ALA A 261 14.98 10.12 -15.84
N ALA A 262 15.18 8.86 -15.47
CA ALA A 262 15.77 7.88 -16.36
C ALA A 262 14.75 7.50 -17.46
N PRO A 263 15.14 7.44 -18.72
CA PRO A 263 14.25 6.99 -19.78
C PRO A 263 13.98 5.49 -19.63
N ALA A 264 12.70 5.10 -19.73
CA ALA A 264 12.33 3.70 -19.79
C ALA A 264 12.85 3.08 -21.09
N ALA A 265 13.61 2.00 -20.97
CA ALA A 265 14.07 1.23 -22.13
C ALA A 265 12.89 0.42 -22.68
N VAL A 266 12.53 0.69 -23.94
CA VAL A 266 11.59 -0.14 -24.70
C VAL A 266 12.39 -1.32 -25.27
N ALA A 267 12.12 -2.52 -24.80
CA ALA A 267 12.68 -3.73 -25.41
C ALA A 267 11.78 -4.18 -26.57
N ASP A 268 12.36 -4.31 -27.76
CA ASP A 268 11.70 -4.91 -28.93
C ASP A 268 11.48 -6.41 -28.64
N GLY A 269 10.23 -6.82 -28.51
CA GLY A 269 9.85 -8.19 -28.19
C GLY A 269 9.65 -9.05 -29.43
N GLY A 270 10.30 -10.22 -29.44
CA GLY A 270 10.11 -11.27 -30.46
C GLY A 270 8.68 -11.83 -30.53
N ALA A 271 8.43 -12.68 -31.53
CA ALA A 271 7.12 -13.22 -31.84
C ALA A 271 6.55 -14.05 -30.68
N THR A 272 5.50 -13.57 -30.07
CA THR A 272 4.74 -14.23 -29.01
C THR A 272 3.38 -14.68 -29.55
N ASP A 273 2.76 -15.63 -28.88
CA ASP A 273 1.39 -16.05 -29.11
C ASP A 273 0.46 -14.83 -29.34
N PRO A 274 -0.35 -14.80 -30.38
CA PRO A 274 -1.27 -13.71 -30.65
C PRO A 274 -2.22 -13.39 -29.48
N VAL A 275 -2.64 -14.39 -28.70
CA VAL A 275 -3.48 -14.21 -27.52
C VAL A 275 -2.75 -13.44 -26.42
N VAL A 276 -1.49 -13.82 -26.16
CA VAL A 276 -0.63 -13.13 -25.18
C VAL A 276 -0.30 -11.71 -25.65
N ARG A 277 -0.03 -11.54 -26.94
CA ARG A 277 0.23 -10.21 -27.52
C ARG A 277 -0.96 -9.27 -27.38
N ALA A 278 -2.19 -9.79 -27.45
CA ALA A 278 -3.40 -8.98 -27.27
C ALA A 278 -3.56 -8.42 -25.85
N LEU A 279 -2.80 -8.94 -24.87
CA LEU A 279 -2.75 -8.40 -23.51
C LEU A 279 -1.92 -7.11 -23.44
N ALA A 280 -0.99 -6.89 -24.36
CA ALA A 280 -0.14 -5.70 -24.35
C ALA A 280 -0.95 -4.39 -24.45
N GLY A 281 -0.39 -3.33 -23.89
CA GLY A 281 -0.96 -1.99 -23.92
C GLY A 281 -1.39 -1.49 -22.57
N THR A 282 -2.22 -0.44 -22.57
CA THR A 282 -2.66 0.22 -21.35
C THR A 282 -3.81 -0.56 -20.69
N TRP A 283 -3.70 -0.66 -19.38
CA TRP A 283 -4.70 -1.18 -18.46
C TRP A 283 -4.89 -0.20 -17.30
N TYR A 284 -6.06 -0.18 -16.70
CA TYR A 284 -6.39 0.74 -15.61
C TYR A 284 -6.86 -0.05 -14.39
N TRP A 285 -6.28 0.27 -13.25
CA TRP A 285 -6.84 -0.09 -11.95
C TRP A 285 -7.50 1.16 -11.36
N GLY A 286 -8.82 1.22 -11.42
CA GLY A 286 -9.53 2.46 -11.16
C GLY A 286 -9.08 3.56 -12.13
N PRO A 287 -8.61 4.72 -11.65
CA PRO A 287 -8.07 5.78 -12.50
C PRO A 287 -6.58 5.59 -12.84
N MET A 288 -5.88 4.67 -12.18
CA MET A 288 -4.43 4.51 -12.34
C MET A 288 -4.10 3.72 -13.61
N ALA A 289 -3.31 4.34 -14.49
CA ALA A 289 -2.85 3.71 -15.72
C ALA A 289 -1.61 2.84 -15.48
N TYR A 290 -1.63 1.65 -16.05
CA TYR A 290 -0.52 0.71 -16.12
C TYR A 290 -0.23 0.35 -17.56
N THR A 291 1.03 0.13 -17.88
CA THR A 291 1.44 -0.43 -19.16
C THR A 291 1.79 -1.89 -18.97
N LEU A 292 1.16 -2.78 -19.74
CA LEU A 292 1.53 -4.18 -19.82
C LEU A 292 2.33 -4.41 -21.10
N SER A 293 3.56 -4.87 -20.95
CA SER A 293 4.47 -5.26 -22.03
C SER A 293 4.68 -6.76 -22.03
N VAL A 294 4.76 -7.35 -23.22
CA VAL A 294 5.03 -8.79 -23.39
C VAL A 294 6.48 -8.96 -23.75
N ARG A 295 7.21 -9.75 -22.96
CA ARG A 295 8.62 -10.05 -23.18
C ARG A 295 8.82 -11.23 -24.15
N PRO A 296 10.01 -11.35 -24.79
CA PRO A 296 10.30 -12.48 -25.70
C PRO A 296 10.24 -13.87 -25.04
N ASP A 297 10.49 -13.94 -23.73
CA ASP A 297 10.45 -15.15 -22.91
C ASP A 297 9.02 -15.54 -22.46
N GLY A 298 8.00 -14.80 -22.91
CA GLY A 298 6.60 -15.02 -22.54
C GLY A 298 6.21 -14.42 -21.19
N CYS A 299 7.12 -13.73 -20.51
CA CYS A 299 6.82 -12.98 -19.30
C CYS A 299 6.03 -11.70 -19.66
N LEU A 300 5.22 -11.24 -18.69
CA LEU A 300 4.49 -9.98 -18.76
C LEU A 300 5.11 -8.99 -17.79
N ASP A 301 5.34 -7.77 -18.24
CA ASP A 301 5.80 -6.67 -17.40
C ASP A 301 4.66 -5.67 -17.23
N LEU A 302 4.12 -5.58 -16.03
CA LEU A 302 3.05 -4.64 -15.68
C LEU A 302 3.63 -3.51 -14.83
N SER A 303 3.64 -2.30 -15.36
CA SER A 303 4.29 -1.15 -14.74
C SER A 303 3.43 0.11 -14.78
N ALA A 304 3.46 0.89 -13.70
CA ALA A 304 2.82 2.20 -13.58
C ALA A 304 3.85 3.34 -13.65
N SER A 305 3.39 4.54 -13.96
CA SER A 305 4.24 5.74 -14.06
C SER A 305 4.83 6.18 -12.71
N ASP A 306 4.25 5.74 -11.60
CA ASP A 306 4.76 6.01 -10.24
C ASP A 306 5.95 5.12 -9.84
N GLY A 307 6.37 4.19 -10.74
CA GLY A 307 7.47 3.25 -10.52
C GLY A 307 7.04 1.89 -9.97
N ARG A 308 5.75 1.69 -9.68
CA ARG A 308 5.23 0.36 -9.30
C ARG A 308 5.33 -0.57 -10.50
N SER A 309 6.00 -1.70 -10.35
CA SER A 309 6.14 -2.68 -11.43
C SER A 309 6.23 -4.11 -10.89
N THR A 310 5.78 -5.08 -11.70
CA THR A 310 5.94 -6.50 -11.44
C THR A 310 6.08 -7.25 -12.75
N VAL A 311 7.06 -8.16 -12.80
CA VAL A 311 7.23 -9.10 -13.91
C VAL A 311 6.50 -10.40 -13.54
N PHE A 312 5.62 -10.84 -14.41
CA PHE A 312 4.87 -12.07 -14.27
C PHE A 312 5.39 -13.11 -15.24
N GLY A 313 5.88 -14.25 -14.72
CA GLY A 313 6.30 -15.42 -15.51
C GLY A 313 5.14 -16.37 -15.77
N PRO A 314 5.19 -17.15 -16.88
CA PRO A 314 4.16 -18.15 -17.17
C PRO A 314 4.04 -19.19 -16.04
N ALA A 315 2.82 -19.52 -15.64
CA ALA A 315 2.54 -20.53 -14.62
C ALA A 315 2.19 -21.90 -15.25
N PRO A 316 2.57 -23.04 -14.63
CA PRO A 316 2.35 -24.38 -15.18
C PRO A 316 0.88 -24.74 -15.42
N ASP A 317 -0.03 -24.17 -14.67
CA ASP A 317 -1.48 -24.38 -14.73
C ASP A 317 -2.22 -23.34 -15.61
N GLY A 318 -1.48 -22.54 -16.37
CA GLY A 318 -1.96 -21.44 -17.18
C GLY A 318 -2.02 -20.10 -16.42
N GLY A 319 -2.06 -18.99 -17.17
CA GLY A 319 -1.89 -17.65 -16.60
C GLY A 319 -0.44 -17.34 -16.24
N TRP A 320 -0.24 -16.37 -15.34
CA TRP A 320 1.07 -15.88 -14.94
C TRP A 320 1.14 -15.72 -13.44
N VAL A 321 2.37 -15.78 -12.89
CA VAL A 321 2.67 -15.53 -11.47
C VAL A 321 3.77 -14.48 -11.37
N GLY A 322 3.68 -13.56 -10.43
CA GLY A 322 4.68 -12.53 -10.19
C GLY A 322 6.03 -13.15 -9.79
N VAL A 323 7.06 -12.98 -10.60
CA VAL A 323 8.40 -13.57 -10.40
C VAL A 323 9.45 -12.55 -9.99
N ALA A 324 9.28 -11.27 -10.37
CA ALA A 324 10.18 -10.18 -10.00
C ALA A 324 9.41 -8.88 -9.84
N GLY A 325 9.98 -7.94 -9.08
CA GLY A 325 9.31 -6.70 -8.66
C GLY A 325 8.55 -6.85 -7.35
N GLY A 326 7.98 -5.74 -6.84
CA GLY A 326 7.58 -5.65 -5.43
C GLY A 326 6.22 -6.25 -5.10
N TYR A 327 5.15 -5.51 -5.42
CA TYR A 327 3.85 -5.66 -4.77
C TYR A 327 3.12 -6.98 -5.08
N TRP A 328 3.18 -7.46 -6.34
CA TRP A 328 2.48 -8.66 -6.78
C TRP A 328 3.39 -9.89 -6.96
N ARG A 329 4.56 -9.92 -6.35
CA ARG A 329 5.42 -11.10 -6.40
C ARG A 329 4.71 -12.28 -5.72
N GLY A 330 4.65 -13.44 -6.40
CA GLY A 330 3.90 -14.61 -5.97
C GLY A 330 2.41 -14.57 -6.26
N GLU A 331 1.86 -13.39 -6.53
CA GLU A 331 0.44 -13.23 -6.88
C GLU A 331 0.18 -13.70 -8.32
N ARG A 332 -1.05 -14.14 -8.57
CA ARG A 332 -1.46 -14.61 -9.89
C ARG A 332 -2.08 -13.52 -10.72
N LEU A 333 -1.63 -13.39 -11.98
CA LEU A 333 -2.29 -12.61 -13.01
C LEU A 333 -3.08 -13.54 -13.92
N ARG A 334 -4.37 -13.26 -14.10
CA ARG A 334 -5.28 -14.03 -14.96
C ARG A 334 -6.07 -13.09 -15.88
N PRO A 335 -6.06 -13.33 -17.19
CA PRO A 335 -6.99 -12.68 -18.08
C PRO A 335 -8.42 -13.14 -17.74
N VAL A 336 -9.34 -12.20 -17.63
CA VAL A 336 -10.77 -12.45 -17.53
C VAL A 336 -11.36 -12.20 -18.91
N ALA A 337 -11.85 -13.26 -19.54
CA ALA A 337 -12.40 -13.16 -20.88
C ALA A 337 -13.73 -13.90 -20.95
N THR A 338 -14.73 -13.25 -21.52
CA THR A 338 -15.88 -13.88 -22.16
C THR A 338 -15.63 -14.05 -23.67
N GLY A 339 -14.47 -13.57 -24.17
CA GLY A 339 -14.02 -13.61 -25.57
C GLY A 339 -12.53 -13.32 -25.75
N THR A 340 -12.04 -13.20 -26.98
CA THR A 340 -10.71 -12.70 -27.32
C THR A 340 -10.86 -11.38 -28.08
N PRO A 341 -10.22 -10.26 -27.64
CA PRO A 341 -9.21 -10.14 -26.60
C PRO A 341 -9.81 -10.16 -25.18
N ALA A 342 -8.94 -10.37 -24.15
CA ALA A 342 -9.35 -10.29 -22.76
C ALA A 342 -9.92 -8.90 -22.43
N GLU A 343 -11.05 -8.88 -21.72
CA GLU A 343 -11.75 -7.65 -21.35
C GLU A 343 -11.22 -7.07 -20.04
N ALA A 344 -10.67 -7.91 -19.16
CA ALA A 344 -10.07 -7.52 -17.91
C ALA A 344 -8.88 -8.41 -17.53
N LEU A 345 -8.07 -7.96 -16.54
CA LEU A 345 -7.03 -8.75 -15.90
C LEU A 345 -7.27 -8.73 -14.40
N ASP A 346 -7.19 -9.90 -13.77
CA ASP A 346 -7.21 -10.02 -12.32
C ASP A 346 -5.81 -10.31 -11.77
N VAL A 347 -5.41 -9.58 -10.74
CA VAL A 347 -4.23 -9.84 -9.93
C VAL A 347 -4.64 -9.76 -8.45
N GLY A 348 -4.89 -10.89 -7.82
CA GLY A 348 -5.50 -10.90 -6.48
C GLY A 348 -6.88 -10.24 -6.51
N THR A 349 -7.08 -9.18 -5.75
CA THR A 349 -8.31 -8.37 -5.76
C THR A 349 -8.28 -7.21 -6.76
N PHE A 350 -7.15 -7.00 -7.44
CA PHE A 350 -6.98 -5.94 -8.42
C PHE A 350 -7.60 -6.35 -9.74
N HIS A 351 -8.64 -5.64 -10.13
CA HIS A 351 -9.33 -5.84 -11.39
C HIS A 351 -8.95 -4.71 -12.36
N PHE A 352 -8.18 -5.04 -13.39
CA PHE A 352 -7.70 -4.09 -14.39
C PHE A 352 -8.62 -4.12 -15.61
N THR A 353 -8.96 -2.96 -16.12
CA THR A 353 -9.83 -2.76 -17.27
C THR A 353 -9.14 -1.98 -18.39
N ARG A 354 -9.70 -1.98 -19.60
CA ARG A 354 -9.16 -1.23 -20.74
C ARG A 354 -9.49 0.27 -20.71
N THR A 355 -10.40 0.68 -19.85
CA THR A 355 -10.77 2.08 -19.64
C THR A 355 -10.78 2.41 -18.16
N PRO A 356 -10.44 3.65 -17.75
CA PRO A 356 -10.51 4.02 -16.34
C PRO A 356 -11.95 3.99 -15.85
N TYR A 357 -12.22 3.20 -14.82
CA TYR A 357 -13.57 2.96 -14.30
C TYR A 357 -14.58 2.66 -15.41
N ASP A 358 -14.29 1.65 -16.23
CA ASP A 358 -15.19 1.20 -17.30
C ASP A 358 -16.57 0.86 -16.73
N PRO A 359 -17.64 1.58 -17.15
CA PRO A 359 -19.01 1.31 -16.69
C PRO A 359 -19.55 -0.03 -17.18
N ALA A 360 -18.95 -0.64 -18.22
CA ALA A 360 -19.30 -1.97 -18.70
C ALA A 360 -18.72 -3.08 -17.83
N THR A 361 -17.75 -2.77 -16.98
CA THR A 361 -17.09 -3.72 -16.08
C THR A 361 -17.56 -3.51 -14.65
N ALA A 362 -17.90 -4.59 -13.96
CA ALA A 362 -18.30 -4.52 -12.55
C ALA A 362 -17.12 -4.06 -11.69
N VAL A 363 -17.13 -2.80 -11.25
CA VAL A 363 -16.20 -2.26 -10.27
C VAL A 363 -16.80 -2.45 -8.89
N PRO A 364 -16.17 -3.21 -7.99
CA PRO A 364 -16.67 -3.39 -6.64
C PRO A 364 -16.83 -2.05 -5.92
N GLY A 365 -17.97 -1.84 -5.25
CA GLY A 365 -18.36 -0.57 -4.66
C GLY A 365 -18.85 0.50 -5.63
N GLY A 366 -18.85 0.18 -6.93
CA GLY A 366 -19.34 1.08 -7.99
C GLY A 366 -18.50 2.36 -8.15
N VAL A 367 -19.03 3.28 -8.96
CA VAL A 367 -18.51 4.64 -9.16
C VAL A 367 -19.65 5.64 -8.93
N ASP A 368 -19.33 6.93 -8.77
CA ASP A 368 -20.33 7.99 -8.67
C ASP A 368 -21.30 7.90 -9.88
N PRO A 369 -22.62 7.79 -9.65
CA PRO A 369 -23.61 7.72 -10.74
C PRO A 369 -23.56 8.92 -11.68
N ALA A 370 -23.05 10.07 -11.23
CA ALA A 370 -22.83 11.26 -12.06
C ALA A 370 -21.65 11.08 -13.03
N GLY A 371 -20.81 10.05 -12.84
CA GLY A 371 -19.67 9.78 -13.67
C GLY A 371 -18.55 10.81 -13.60
N TRP A 372 -17.71 10.84 -14.63
CA TRP A 372 -16.64 11.81 -14.78
C TRP A 372 -17.18 13.23 -14.97
N ARG A 373 -16.64 14.19 -14.23
CA ARG A 373 -17.01 15.61 -14.29
C ARG A 373 -15.81 16.42 -14.73
N ALA A 374 -16.04 17.46 -15.55
CA ALA A 374 -15.00 18.42 -15.87
C ALA A 374 -14.46 19.09 -14.60
N VAL A 375 -13.17 19.40 -14.61
CA VAL A 375 -12.56 20.25 -13.57
C VAL A 375 -12.93 21.68 -13.93
N ASP A 376 -13.64 22.39 -13.05
CA ASP A 376 -14.04 23.81 -13.21
C ASP A 376 -12.83 24.74 -12.95
#